data_02533ff2c27f67b41461ae9642e030e8
#
_entry.id   02533ff2c27f67b41461ae9642e030e8
#
_cell.length_a   1.000
_cell.length_b   1.000
_cell.length_c   1.000
_cell.angle_alpha   90.00
_cell.angle_beta   90.00
_cell.angle_gamma   90.00
#
_symmetry.space_group_name_H-M   'P 1'
#
loop_
_entity.id
_entity.type
_entity.pdbx_description
1 polymer ?
#
loop_
_entity_poly.entity_id
_entity_poly.type
_entity_poly.pdbx_seq_one_letter_code
_entity_poly.pdbx_strand_id
1 'polypeptide(L)'
;MQKTLAIQQADTKPKIGVDFHGVINIKPDFFREFCRAALKFGMEVYIISGGPRETILSYLNQYQIPYTKLWCIFDYYEQRHQVEFYDDGSFRIDDELWNKAKAEYCKEQNICIHIDDSAIYGREFATPYCRYDEQSNSCVLNGQQIYLANPAQALSQILALCRQK
;
A
#
# COMPACT_ATOMS: atom_id res chain seq x y z
N MET A 1 -11.35 -27.73 38.13
CA MET A 1 -10.13 -27.31 37.46
C MET A 1 -10.49 -26.82 36.06
N GLN A 2 -10.73 -25.53 35.92
CA GLN A 2 -10.96 -24.91 34.59
C GLN A 2 -9.62 -24.50 34.03
N LYS A 3 -9.20 -25.16 32.95
CA LYS A 3 -8.07 -24.70 32.10
C LYS A 3 -8.53 -23.52 31.27
N THR A 4 -8.14 -22.33 31.67
CA THR A 4 -8.23 -21.12 30.83
C THR A 4 -7.31 -21.30 29.64
N LEU A 5 -7.88 -21.58 28.49
CA LEU A 5 -7.17 -21.51 27.20
C LEU A 5 -6.89 -20.02 26.93
N ALA A 6 -5.69 -19.58 27.26
CA ALA A 6 -5.16 -18.33 26.76
C ALA A 6 -4.99 -18.50 25.24
N ILE A 7 -5.91 -17.92 24.45
CA ILE A 7 -5.75 -17.74 23.03
C ILE A 7 -4.59 -16.74 22.90
N GLN A 8 -3.40 -17.25 22.57
CA GLN A 8 -2.30 -16.41 22.10
C GLN A 8 -2.80 -15.73 20.82
N GLN A 9 -3.20 -14.47 20.93
CA GLN A 9 -3.29 -13.60 19.76
C GLN A 9 -1.88 -13.60 19.15
N ALA A 10 -1.75 -14.25 17.99
CA ALA A 10 -0.56 -14.12 17.17
C ALA A 10 -0.33 -12.63 16.96
N ASP A 11 0.78 -12.11 17.42
CA ASP A 11 1.19 -10.71 17.32
C ASP A 11 1.45 -10.43 15.82
N THR A 12 0.36 -10.15 15.07
CA THR A 12 0.43 -9.89 13.63
C THR A 12 1.07 -8.52 13.45
N LYS A 13 2.20 -8.49 12.76
CA LYS A 13 2.89 -7.24 12.44
C LYS A 13 1.94 -6.26 11.73
N PRO A 14 1.96 -4.97 12.10
CA PRO A 14 1.20 -3.97 11.38
C PRO A 14 1.66 -3.89 9.93
N LYS A 15 0.71 -3.68 9.01
CA LYS A 15 0.94 -3.65 7.57
C LYS A 15 0.68 -2.26 7.02
N ILE A 16 1.64 -1.70 6.30
CA ILE A 16 1.49 -0.44 5.58
C ILE A 16 1.39 -0.72 4.08
N GLY A 17 0.39 -0.14 3.42
CA GLY A 17 0.27 -0.16 1.97
C GLY A 17 0.87 1.10 1.36
N VAL A 18 1.61 0.95 0.27
CA VAL A 18 2.21 2.07 -0.47
C VAL A 18 1.97 1.87 -1.97
N ASP A 19 1.41 2.87 -2.64
CA ASP A 19 1.26 2.84 -4.09
C ASP A 19 2.60 3.00 -4.80
N PHE A 20 2.65 2.53 -6.03
CA PHE A 20 3.85 2.66 -6.87
C PHE A 20 3.79 3.91 -7.76
N HIS A 21 2.76 4.02 -8.63
CA HIS A 21 2.63 5.13 -9.56
C HIS A 21 2.21 6.41 -8.85
N GLY A 22 2.96 7.48 -9.05
CA GLY A 22 2.72 8.76 -8.39
C GLY A 22 3.21 8.85 -6.94
N VAL A 23 3.78 7.77 -6.41
CA VAL A 23 4.33 7.68 -5.04
C VAL A 23 5.79 7.18 -5.12
N ILE A 24 6.00 5.88 -5.17
CA ILE A 24 7.36 5.31 -5.17
C ILE A 24 8.15 5.72 -6.41
N ASN A 25 7.55 5.66 -7.59
CA ASN A 25 8.25 5.91 -8.86
C ASN A 25 8.75 7.35 -9.04
N ILE A 26 8.19 8.31 -8.31
CA ILE A 26 8.61 9.71 -8.41
C ILE A 26 9.75 10.08 -7.44
N LYS A 27 9.90 9.34 -6.34
CA LYS A 27 10.95 9.53 -5.33
C LYS A 27 11.53 8.20 -4.86
N PRO A 28 12.14 7.40 -5.76
CA PRO A 28 12.56 6.03 -5.41
C PRO A 28 13.60 5.96 -4.30
N ASP A 29 14.56 6.87 -4.27
CA ASP A 29 15.59 6.89 -3.22
C ASP A 29 14.99 7.20 -1.85
N PHE A 30 14.03 8.13 -1.79
CA PHE A 30 13.33 8.42 -0.56
C PHE A 30 12.50 7.21 -0.08
N PHE A 31 11.71 6.60 -0.96
CA PHE A 31 10.87 5.46 -0.58
C PHE A 31 11.68 4.21 -0.28
N ARG A 32 12.87 4.05 -0.84
CA ARG A 32 13.81 3.01 -0.39
C ARG A 32 14.11 3.14 1.11
N GLU A 33 14.47 4.34 1.55
CA GLU A 33 14.79 4.59 2.96
C GLU A 33 13.53 4.53 3.85
N PHE A 34 12.41 5.04 3.38
CA PHE A 34 11.13 4.96 4.09
C PHE A 34 10.69 3.50 4.31
N CYS A 35 10.74 2.67 3.27
CA CYS A 35 10.40 1.25 3.38
C CYS A 35 11.37 0.49 4.29
N ARG A 36 12.68 0.80 4.23
CA ARG A 36 13.67 0.25 5.18
C ARG A 36 13.34 0.62 6.63
N ALA A 37 12.99 1.87 6.86
CA ALA A 37 12.60 2.32 8.20
C ALA A 37 11.34 1.60 8.68
N ALA A 38 10.31 1.46 7.85
CA ALA A 38 9.08 0.74 8.19
C ALA A 38 9.36 -0.72 8.59
N LEU A 39 10.18 -1.43 7.82
CA LEU A 39 10.60 -2.80 8.15
C LEU A 39 11.37 -2.87 9.47
N LYS A 40 12.26 -1.91 9.75
CA LYS A 40 12.99 -1.83 11.02
C LYS A 40 12.09 -1.50 12.21
N PHE A 41 11.00 -0.78 11.99
CA PHE A 41 9.95 -0.54 12.99
C PHE A 41 9.07 -1.77 13.26
N GLY A 42 9.34 -2.89 12.59
CA GLY A 42 8.58 -4.12 12.75
C GLY A 42 7.28 -4.16 11.95
N MET A 43 7.12 -3.30 10.96
CA MET A 43 5.98 -3.31 10.04
C MET A 43 6.25 -4.21 8.84
N GLU A 44 5.19 -4.69 8.19
CA GLU A 44 5.25 -5.25 6.85
C GLU A 44 4.92 -4.15 5.83
N VAL A 45 5.66 -4.11 4.73
CA VAL A 45 5.45 -3.15 3.64
C VAL A 45 4.83 -3.85 2.44
N TYR A 46 3.60 -3.47 2.10
CA TYR A 46 2.87 -3.97 0.95
C TYR A 46 2.87 -2.90 -0.16
N ILE A 47 3.44 -3.22 -1.30
CA ILE A 47 3.32 -2.36 -2.48
C ILE A 47 2.06 -2.78 -3.23
N ILE A 48 1.12 -1.85 -3.38
CA ILE A 48 -0.22 -2.10 -3.90
C ILE A 48 -0.46 -1.14 -5.07
N SER A 49 -0.47 -1.66 -6.29
CA SER A 49 -0.45 -0.83 -7.50
C SER A 49 -1.35 -1.34 -8.60
N GLY A 50 -1.52 -0.53 -9.65
CA GLY A 50 -2.20 -0.94 -10.88
C GLY A 50 -1.49 -2.06 -11.63
N GLY A 51 -0.18 -2.04 -11.68
CA GLY A 51 0.63 -2.98 -12.44
C GLY A 51 1.04 -2.44 -13.82
N PRO A 52 1.58 -3.26 -14.74
CA PRO A 52 1.85 -4.70 -14.58
C PRO A 52 2.95 -5.01 -13.57
N ARG A 53 2.83 -6.18 -12.95
CA ARG A 53 3.75 -6.65 -11.91
C ARG A 53 5.21 -6.67 -12.34
N GLU A 54 5.51 -7.20 -13.53
CA GLU A 54 6.88 -7.32 -14.02
C GLU A 54 7.61 -5.98 -14.13
N THR A 55 6.92 -4.96 -14.63
CA THR A 55 7.48 -3.61 -14.77
C THR A 55 7.81 -3.03 -13.40
N ILE A 56 6.89 -3.17 -12.44
CA ILE A 56 7.10 -2.68 -11.08
C ILE A 56 8.21 -3.43 -10.39
N LEU A 57 8.24 -4.77 -10.52
CA LEU A 57 9.27 -5.61 -9.92
C LEU A 57 10.67 -5.25 -10.42
N SER A 58 10.82 -5.02 -11.73
CA SER A 58 12.09 -4.58 -12.32
C SER A 58 12.55 -3.25 -11.73
N TYR A 59 11.64 -2.30 -11.55
CA TYR A 59 11.93 -1.00 -10.96
C TYR A 59 12.33 -1.11 -9.48
N LEU A 60 11.59 -1.88 -8.69
CA LEU A 60 11.90 -2.10 -7.28
C LEU A 60 13.27 -2.73 -7.09
N ASN A 61 13.64 -3.67 -7.96
CA ASN A 61 14.97 -4.30 -7.95
C ASN A 61 16.06 -3.30 -8.34
N GLN A 62 15.84 -2.50 -9.39
CA GLN A 62 16.80 -1.49 -9.84
C GLN A 62 17.14 -0.48 -8.74
N TYR A 63 16.13 0.00 -8.02
CA TYR A 63 16.30 0.98 -6.95
C TYR A 63 16.50 0.37 -5.55
N GLN A 64 16.58 -0.97 -5.48
CA GLN A 64 16.77 -1.72 -4.24
C GLN A 64 15.76 -1.34 -3.14
N ILE A 65 14.50 -1.16 -3.52
CA ILE A 65 13.42 -0.82 -2.60
C ILE A 65 12.96 -2.10 -1.89
N PRO A 66 13.10 -2.20 -0.57
CA PRO A 66 12.68 -3.39 0.15
C PRO A 66 11.16 -3.36 0.42
N TYR A 67 10.53 -4.52 0.34
CA TYR A 67 9.11 -4.71 0.60
C TYR A 67 8.82 -6.13 1.08
N THR A 68 7.66 -6.33 1.68
CA THR A 68 7.19 -7.65 2.11
C THR A 68 6.39 -8.33 1.00
N LYS A 69 5.49 -7.60 0.35
CA LYS A 69 4.61 -8.13 -0.69
C LYS A 69 4.32 -7.09 -1.78
N LEU A 70 4.23 -7.55 -3.01
CA LEU A 70 3.77 -6.77 -4.16
C LEU A 70 2.46 -7.36 -4.68
N TRP A 71 1.43 -6.52 -4.79
CA TRP A 71 0.15 -6.87 -5.38
C TRP A 71 -0.24 -5.85 -6.45
N CYS A 72 -0.77 -6.34 -7.57
CA CYS A 72 -1.12 -5.52 -8.72
C CYS A 72 -2.53 -5.86 -9.22
N ILE A 73 -3.30 -4.82 -9.52
CA ILE A 73 -4.69 -4.94 -10.03
C ILE A 73 -4.70 -5.72 -11.34
N PHE A 74 -3.86 -5.32 -12.31
CA PHE A 74 -3.79 -5.95 -13.63
C PHE A 74 -3.60 -7.46 -13.51
N ASP A 75 -2.56 -7.89 -12.81
CA ASP A 75 -2.20 -9.31 -12.67
C ASP A 75 -3.30 -10.11 -11.93
N TYR A 76 -3.95 -9.47 -10.97
CA TYR A 76 -5.06 -10.08 -10.24
C TYR A 76 -6.25 -10.39 -11.15
N TYR A 77 -6.65 -9.47 -12.02
CA TYR A 77 -7.75 -9.66 -12.94
C TYR A 77 -7.37 -10.48 -14.19
N GLU A 78 -6.13 -10.40 -14.64
CA GLU A 78 -5.61 -11.24 -15.72
C GLU A 78 -5.70 -12.72 -15.36
N GLN A 79 -5.29 -13.11 -14.17
CA GLN A 79 -5.42 -14.50 -13.68
C GLN A 79 -6.86 -14.99 -13.58
N ARG A 80 -7.81 -14.07 -13.56
CA ARG A 80 -9.27 -14.34 -13.51
C ARG A 80 -9.95 -14.22 -14.86
N HIS A 81 -9.18 -14.01 -15.93
CA HIS A 81 -9.69 -13.79 -17.29
C HIS A 81 -10.69 -12.62 -17.39
N GLN A 82 -10.46 -11.56 -16.62
CA GLN A 82 -11.27 -10.35 -16.54
C GLN A 82 -10.59 -9.14 -17.17
N VAL A 83 -9.60 -9.36 -18.03
CA VAL A 83 -8.91 -8.32 -18.81
C VAL A 83 -9.24 -8.50 -20.26
N GLU A 84 -9.70 -7.45 -20.91
CA GLU A 84 -9.87 -7.36 -22.35
C GLU A 84 -8.62 -6.77 -22.98
N PHE A 85 -8.03 -7.47 -23.94
CA PHE A 85 -6.84 -7.03 -24.66
C PHE A 85 -7.21 -6.56 -26.06
N TYR A 86 -6.58 -5.49 -26.52
CA TYR A 86 -6.74 -4.92 -27.86
C TYR A 86 -5.51 -5.16 -28.73
N ASP A 87 -5.69 -5.10 -30.05
CA ASP A 87 -4.63 -5.38 -31.04
C ASP A 87 -3.47 -4.38 -30.96
N ASP A 88 -3.69 -3.18 -30.42
CA ASP A 88 -2.66 -2.15 -30.21
C ASP A 88 -1.81 -2.39 -28.94
N GLY A 89 -2.05 -3.48 -28.22
CA GLY A 89 -1.36 -3.83 -26.97
C GLY A 89 -1.95 -3.16 -25.72
N SER A 90 -2.99 -2.34 -25.85
CA SER A 90 -3.72 -1.81 -24.70
C SER A 90 -4.64 -2.86 -24.09
N PHE A 91 -5.12 -2.58 -22.88
CA PHE A 91 -6.06 -3.45 -22.18
C PHE A 91 -7.15 -2.64 -21.48
N ARG A 92 -8.23 -3.31 -21.15
CA ARG A 92 -9.32 -2.78 -20.34
C ARG A 92 -9.72 -3.76 -19.24
N ILE A 93 -9.94 -3.20 -18.07
CA ILE A 93 -10.63 -3.84 -16.94
C ILE A 93 -11.85 -2.96 -16.65
N ASP A 94 -12.95 -3.53 -16.22
CA ASP A 94 -14.14 -2.79 -15.82
C ASP A 94 -13.77 -1.71 -14.79
N ASP A 95 -14.24 -0.48 -15.01
CA ASP A 95 -13.86 0.69 -14.21
C ASP A 95 -14.27 0.55 -12.74
N GLU A 96 -15.40 -0.07 -12.45
CA GLU A 96 -15.85 -0.29 -11.08
C GLU A 96 -14.95 -1.30 -10.36
N LEU A 97 -14.58 -2.38 -11.05
CA LEU A 97 -13.63 -3.37 -10.52
C LEU A 97 -12.26 -2.73 -10.27
N TRP A 98 -11.76 -1.96 -11.23
CA TRP A 98 -10.46 -1.29 -11.10
C TRP A 98 -10.43 -0.32 -9.92
N ASN A 99 -11.44 0.54 -9.80
CA ASN A 99 -11.47 1.58 -8.78
C ASN A 99 -11.59 1.03 -7.35
N LYS A 100 -12.24 -0.11 -7.16
CA LYS A 100 -12.44 -0.76 -5.84
C LYS A 100 -11.32 -1.72 -5.46
N ALA A 101 -10.52 -2.17 -6.41
CA ALA A 101 -9.60 -3.30 -6.22
C ALA A 101 -8.60 -3.09 -5.08
N LYS A 102 -7.96 -1.94 -5.02
CA LYS A 102 -7.01 -1.62 -3.94
C LYS A 102 -7.69 -1.55 -2.57
N ALA A 103 -8.87 -0.95 -2.49
CA ALA A 103 -9.63 -0.84 -1.25
C ALA A 103 -10.05 -2.19 -0.70
N GLU A 104 -10.55 -3.07 -1.56
CA GLU A 104 -10.92 -4.44 -1.20
C GLU A 104 -9.70 -5.24 -0.75
N TYR A 105 -8.61 -5.18 -1.50
CA TYR A 105 -7.37 -5.86 -1.13
C TYR A 105 -6.82 -5.37 0.22
N CYS A 106 -6.79 -4.06 0.45
CA CYS A 106 -6.36 -3.50 1.73
C CYS A 106 -7.20 -3.99 2.90
N LYS A 107 -8.52 -4.07 2.72
CA LYS A 107 -9.44 -4.60 3.72
C LYS A 107 -9.19 -6.08 4.01
N GLU A 108 -9.09 -6.90 2.97
CA GLU A 108 -8.84 -8.35 3.08
C GLU A 108 -7.50 -8.66 3.76
N GLN A 109 -6.47 -7.88 3.44
CA GLN A 109 -5.14 -8.08 4.01
C GLN A 109 -4.93 -7.43 5.38
N ASN A 110 -5.93 -6.74 5.92
CA ASN A 110 -5.84 -5.97 7.16
C ASN A 110 -4.72 -4.92 7.13
N ILE A 111 -4.61 -4.19 6.02
CA ILE A 111 -3.70 -3.05 5.91
C ILE A 111 -4.13 -1.97 6.90
N CYS A 112 -3.20 -1.43 7.69
CA CYS A 112 -3.47 -0.39 8.68
C CYS A 112 -3.74 0.96 8.06
N ILE A 113 -2.94 1.31 7.04
CA ILE A 113 -2.99 2.56 6.31
C ILE A 113 -2.45 2.32 4.90
N HIS A 114 -3.05 2.99 3.91
CA HIS A 114 -2.57 2.97 2.53
C HIS A 114 -2.17 4.37 2.09
N ILE A 115 -0.95 4.52 1.57
CA ILE A 115 -0.40 5.77 1.02
C ILE A 115 -0.54 5.73 -0.49
N ASP A 116 -1.29 6.67 -1.05
CA ASP A 116 -1.62 6.73 -2.49
C ASP A 116 -1.93 8.18 -2.87
N ASP A 117 -1.61 8.60 -4.09
CA ASP A 117 -1.85 9.97 -4.56
C ASP A 117 -3.23 10.18 -5.19
N SER A 118 -3.96 9.10 -5.50
CA SER A 118 -5.24 9.17 -6.22
C SER A 118 -6.40 9.61 -5.33
N ALA A 119 -7.07 10.69 -5.74
CA ALA A 119 -8.32 11.10 -5.10
C ALA A 119 -9.49 10.16 -5.43
N ILE A 120 -9.45 9.49 -6.58
CA ILE A 120 -10.53 8.62 -7.05
C ILE A 120 -10.56 7.35 -6.20
N TYR A 121 -9.43 6.67 -6.04
CA TYR A 121 -9.34 5.44 -5.26
C TYR A 121 -9.69 5.67 -3.79
N GLY A 122 -9.28 6.80 -3.21
CA GLY A 122 -9.53 7.12 -1.81
C GLY A 122 -11.00 7.09 -1.41
N ARG A 123 -11.93 7.32 -2.35
CA ARG A 123 -13.38 7.28 -2.10
C ARG A 123 -13.91 5.89 -1.76
N GLU A 124 -13.23 4.85 -2.23
CA GLU A 124 -13.62 3.44 -2.05
C GLU A 124 -13.04 2.82 -0.76
N PHE A 125 -12.13 3.52 -0.10
CA PHE A 125 -11.38 2.96 1.04
C PHE A 125 -12.14 3.03 2.36
N ALA A 126 -12.34 1.86 2.99
CA ALA A 126 -12.68 1.74 4.40
C ALA A 126 -11.42 1.74 5.29
N THR A 127 -10.29 1.22 4.77
CA THR A 127 -8.98 1.33 5.38
C THR A 127 -8.54 2.79 5.42
N PRO A 128 -7.87 3.26 6.49
CA PRO A 128 -7.29 4.60 6.53
C PRO A 128 -6.45 4.89 5.28
N TYR A 129 -6.86 5.90 4.54
CA TYR A 129 -6.26 6.30 3.28
C TYR A 129 -5.49 7.60 3.45
N CYS A 130 -4.18 7.55 3.28
CA CYS A 130 -3.30 8.70 3.39
C CYS A 130 -2.99 9.25 2.01
N ARG A 131 -3.65 10.34 1.62
CA ARG A 131 -3.44 10.94 0.31
C ARG A 131 -2.09 11.63 0.25
N TYR A 132 -1.22 11.11 -0.61
CA TYR A 132 0.14 11.59 -0.80
C TYR A 132 0.20 12.86 -1.64
N ASP A 133 1.01 13.81 -1.19
CA ASP A 133 1.39 15.01 -1.92
C ASP A 133 2.90 15.01 -2.17
N GLU A 134 3.28 14.99 -3.43
CA GLU A 134 4.67 14.96 -3.87
C GLU A 134 5.44 16.22 -3.45
N GLN A 135 4.80 17.39 -3.52
CA GLN A 135 5.47 18.67 -3.29
C GLN A 135 5.91 18.82 -1.83
N SER A 136 5.04 18.46 -0.91
CA SER A 136 5.33 18.52 0.53
C SER A 136 5.95 17.24 1.08
N ASN A 137 6.01 16.16 0.28
CA ASN A 137 6.39 14.81 0.71
C ASN A 137 5.67 14.41 2.00
N SER A 138 4.38 14.55 1.97
CA SER A 138 3.49 14.28 3.09
C SER A 138 2.21 13.61 2.64
N CYS A 139 1.43 13.12 3.57
CA CYS A 139 0.08 12.68 3.31
C CYS A 139 -0.90 13.22 4.35
N VAL A 140 -2.18 13.33 3.95
CA VAL A 140 -3.25 13.82 4.82
C VAL A 140 -4.15 12.66 5.22
N LEU A 141 -4.31 12.46 6.51
CA LEU A 141 -5.21 11.46 7.10
C LEU A 141 -6.12 12.14 8.13
N ASN A 142 -7.44 12.01 7.94
CA ASN A 142 -8.44 12.61 8.85
C ASN A 142 -8.18 14.11 9.12
N GLY A 143 -7.77 14.85 8.09
CA GLY A 143 -7.45 16.28 8.22
C GLY A 143 -6.08 16.58 8.87
N GLN A 144 -5.35 15.57 9.31
CA GLN A 144 -4.01 15.72 9.88
C GLN A 144 -2.94 15.42 8.84
N GLN A 145 -1.97 16.32 8.72
CA GLN A 145 -0.84 16.14 7.82
C GLN A 145 0.26 15.31 8.50
N ILE A 146 0.74 14.30 7.80
CA ILE A 146 1.84 13.43 8.21
C ILE A 146 3.00 13.68 7.24
N TYR A 147 4.10 14.24 7.74
CA TYR A 147 5.30 14.53 6.96
C TYR A 147 6.18 13.28 6.88
N LEU A 148 6.32 12.72 5.67
CA LEU A 148 7.11 11.50 5.46
C LEU A 148 8.63 11.77 5.45
N ALA A 149 9.04 13.00 5.22
CA ALA A 149 10.46 13.40 5.20
C ALA A 149 11.21 13.07 6.50
N ASN A 150 10.49 12.95 7.62
CA ASN A 150 11.01 12.37 8.85
C ASN A 150 10.37 10.98 9.06
N PRO A 151 10.95 9.91 8.51
CA PRO A 151 10.35 8.58 8.54
C PRO A 151 10.07 8.06 9.95
N ALA A 152 10.97 8.30 10.89
CA ALA A 152 10.79 7.83 12.28
C ALA A 152 9.54 8.44 12.93
N GLN A 153 9.33 9.75 12.78
CA GLN A 153 8.15 10.43 13.30
C GLN A 153 6.88 9.99 12.56
N ALA A 154 6.91 9.94 11.24
CA ALA A 154 5.76 9.52 10.43
C ALA A 154 5.34 8.09 10.77
N LEU A 155 6.28 7.16 10.88
CA LEU A 155 6.01 5.77 11.22
C LEU A 155 5.48 5.62 12.66
N SER A 156 5.96 6.41 13.59
CA SER A 156 5.41 6.44 14.96
C SER A 156 3.96 6.91 14.97
N GLN A 157 3.61 7.93 14.19
CA GLN A 157 2.24 8.40 14.03
C GLN A 157 1.33 7.33 13.38
N ILE A 158 1.82 6.67 12.33
CA ILE A 158 1.12 5.58 11.64
C ILE A 158 0.88 4.39 12.59
N LEU A 159 1.90 3.97 13.35
CA LEU A 159 1.76 2.89 14.31
C LEU A 159 0.75 3.19 15.42
N ALA A 160 0.70 4.43 15.89
CA ALA A 160 -0.30 4.84 16.88
C ALA A 160 -1.72 4.69 16.32
N LEU A 161 -1.94 5.01 15.06
CA LEU A 161 -3.23 4.81 14.37
C LEU A 161 -3.58 3.33 14.16
N CYS A 162 -2.59 2.48 13.87
CA CYS A 162 -2.79 1.03 13.71
C CYS A 162 -3.20 0.33 15.01
N ARG A 163 -2.78 0.85 16.16
CA ARG A 163 -3.07 0.27 17.48
C ARG A 163 -4.44 0.69 18.05
N GLN A 164 -5.10 1.66 17.46
CA GLN A 164 -6.42 2.15 17.89
C GLN A 164 -7.60 1.31 17.36
N LYS A 165 -7.33 0.23 16.64
CA LYS A 165 -8.32 -0.74 16.13
C LYS A 165 -8.39 -2.00 17.08
#